data_1f171e7c81b35d953e044f39348a5d7b
#
_entry.id   1f171e7c81b35d953e044f39348a5d7b
#
_cell.length_a   1.000
_cell.length_b   1.000
_cell.length_c   1.000
_cell.angle_alpha   90.00
_cell.angle_beta   90.00
_cell.angle_gamma   90.00
#
_symmetry.space_group_name_H-M   'P 1'
#
loop_
_entity.id
_entity.type
_entity.pdbx_description
1 polymer ?
#
loop_
_entity_poly.entity_id
_entity_poly.type
_entity_poly.pdbx_seq_one_letter_code
_entity_poly.pdbx_strand_id
1 'polypeptide(L)' 'MQKIAIAGYGTVGGGVAEILRRNAAKIAESAGEPVELKYILVRRDFPGDPFEKEMVRDFSVIESDPEVTILV' A
#
# COMPACT_ATOMS: atom_id res chain seq x y z
N MET A 1 -13.58 -5.63 1.95
CA MET A 1 -12.17 -5.62 1.50
C MET A 1 -11.37 -4.66 2.35
N GLN A 2 -10.22 -5.10 2.82
CA GLN A 2 -9.32 -4.23 3.58
C GLN A 2 -8.37 -3.50 2.65
N LYS A 3 -8.21 -2.21 2.85
CA LYS A 3 -7.27 -1.39 2.07
C LYS A 3 -6.08 -1.02 2.96
N ILE A 4 -4.89 -1.21 2.42
CA ILE A 4 -3.64 -0.98 3.13
C ILE A 4 -2.93 0.23 2.54
N ALA A 5 -2.39 1.09 3.40
CA ALA A 5 -1.51 2.17 2.98
C ALA A 5 -0.12 1.95 3.62
N ILE A 6 0.92 2.27 2.87
CA ILE A 6 2.30 2.17 3.34
C ILE A 6 2.86 3.58 3.46
N ALA A 7 3.35 3.94 4.65
CA ALA A 7 3.95 5.24 4.89
C ALA A 7 5.45 5.17 4.65
N GLY A 8 5.86 5.44 3.42
CA GLY A 8 7.24 5.42 3.02
C GLY A 8 7.54 4.33 2.00
N TYR A 9 8.41 4.66 1.07
CA TYR A 9 8.80 3.73 0.02
C TYR A 9 10.33 3.84 -0.15
N GLY A 10 11.01 2.87 0.25
CA GLY A 10 12.45 2.75 0.14
C GLY A 10 12.74 1.27 0.17
N THR A 11 13.86 0.90 0.76
CA THR A 11 14.24 -0.51 0.84
C THR A 11 13.20 -1.32 1.59
N VAL A 12 12.73 -0.83 2.73
CA VAL A 12 11.77 -1.55 3.55
C VAL A 12 10.35 -1.45 2.97
N GLY A 13 9.91 -0.22 2.65
CA GLY A 13 8.57 0.00 2.11
C GLY A 13 8.34 -0.72 0.79
N GLY A 14 9.35 -0.70 -0.10
CA GLY A 14 9.26 -1.41 -1.37
C GLY A 14 9.16 -2.91 -1.18
N GLY A 15 9.90 -3.46 -0.20
CA GLY A 15 9.81 -4.87 0.13
C GLY A 15 8.44 -5.27 0.64
N VAL A 16 7.85 -4.45 1.50
CA VAL A 16 6.51 -4.71 2.02
C VAL A 16 5.47 -4.67 0.90
N ALA A 17 5.55 -3.69 0.00
CA ALA A 17 4.61 -3.59 -1.11
C ALA A 17 4.68 -4.82 -2.01
N GLU A 18 5.88 -5.29 -2.30
CA GLU A 18 6.06 -6.48 -3.14
C GLU A 18 5.54 -7.74 -2.45
N ILE A 19 5.80 -7.89 -1.15
CA ILE A 19 5.30 -9.02 -0.38
C ILE A 19 3.77 -9.03 -0.40
N LEU A 20 3.14 -7.89 -0.20
CA LEU A 20 1.69 -7.79 -0.25
C LEU A 20 1.13 -8.20 -1.61
N ARG A 21 1.78 -7.77 -2.69
CA ARG A 21 1.33 -8.13 -4.03
C ARG A 21 1.47 -9.62 -4.30
N ARG A 22 2.61 -10.21 -3.93
CA ARG A 22 2.88 -11.63 -4.16
C ARG A 22 2.01 -12.56 -3.32
N ASN A 23 1.69 -12.14 -2.11
CA ASN A 23 0.99 -12.97 -1.14
C ASN A 23 -0.45 -12.51 -0.87
N ALA A 24 -1.02 -11.72 -1.77
CA ALA A 24 -2.35 -11.17 -1.58
C ALA A 24 -3.40 -12.24 -1.26
N ALA A 25 -3.36 -13.38 -1.97
CA ALA A 25 -4.30 -14.47 -1.74
C ALA A 25 -4.13 -15.09 -0.37
N LYS A 26 -2.88 -15.32 0.06
CA LYS A 26 -2.60 -15.88 1.38
C LYS A 26 -2.99 -14.92 2.51
N ILE A 27 -2.71 -13.64 2.31
CA ILE A 27 -3.08 -12.61 3.27
C ILE A 27 -4.59 -12.51 3.39
N ALA A 28 -5.29 -12.54 2.27
CA ALA A 28 -6.75 -12.52 2.25
C ALA A 28 -7.35 -13.72 2.99
N GLU A 29 -6.74 -14.90 2.80
CA GLU A 29 -7.17 -16.11 3.48
C GLU A 29 -6.99 -16.00 5.00
N SER A 30 -5.83 -15.51 5.44
CA SER A 30 -5.55 -15.32 6.86
C SER A 30 -6.41 -14.24 7.50
N ALA A 31 -6.72 -13.17 6.77
CA ALA A 31 -7.53 -12.07 7.26
C ALA A 31 -9.04 -12.36 7.22
N GLY A 32 -9.44 -13.41 6.51
CA GLY A 32 -10.85 -13.75 6.33
C GLY A 32 -11.55 -12.92 5.29
N GLU A 33 -10.85 -11.99 4.63
CA GLU A 33 -11.40 -11.17 3.55
C GLU A 33 -10.28 -10.66 2.65
N PRO A 34 -10.59 -10.21 1.43
CA PRO A 34 -9.58 -9.67 0.52
C PRO A 34 -8.87 -8.45 1.09
N VAL A 35 -7.57 -8.35 0.81
CA VAL A 35 -6.71 -7.24 1.23
C VAL A 35 -6.07 -6.65 -0.02
N GLU A 36 -6.07 -5.33 -0.13
CA GLU A 36 -5.53 -4.62 -1.29
C GLU A 36 -4.63 -3.46 -0.86
N LEU A 37 -3.49 -3.31 -1.53
CA LEU A 37 -2.63 -2.15 -1.35
C LEU A 37 -3.25 -1.00 -2.13
N LYS A 38 -3.59 0.09 -1.44
CA LYS A 38 -4.23 1.24 -2.07
C LYS A 38 -3.30 2.43 -2.23
N TYR A 39 -2.51 2.73 -1.22
CA TYR A 39 -1.62 3.90 -1.25
C TYR A 39 -0.22 3.57 -0.75
N ILE A 40 0.76 4.27 -1.33
CA ILE A 40 2.13 4.27 -0.84
C ILE A 40 2.52 5.75 -0.73
N LEU A 41 2.81 6.20 0.49
CA LEU A 41 3.24 7.57 0.70
C LEU A 41 4.71 7.70 0.35
N VAL A 42 5.04 8.60 -0.58
CA VAL A 42 6.41 8.82 -1.04
C VAL A 42 6.78 10.28 -0.91
N ARG A 43 8.08 10.56 -0.83
CA ARG A 43 8.60 11.93 -0.76
C ARG A 43 9.04 12.46 -2.12
N ARG A 44 9.20 11.57 -3.09
CA ARG A 44 9.66 11.91 -4.44
C ARG A 44 8.99 11.00 -5.45
N ASP A 45 9.10 11.34 -6.73
CA ASP A 45 8.56 10.52 -7.79
C ASP A 45 9.43 9.29 -8.05
N PHE A 46 8.79 8.20 -8.44
CA PHE A 46 9.44 6.96 -8.84
C PHE A 46 8.88 6.57 -10.21
N PRO A 47 9.25 7.32 -11.28
CA PRO A 47 8.70 7.08 -12.60
C PRO A 47 9.07 5.69 -13.12
N GLY A 48 8.09 5.00 -13.69
CA GLY A 48 8.30 3.65 -14.20
C GLY A 48 8.26 2.55 -13.15
N ASP A 49 8.04 2.90 -11.89
CA ASP A 49 7.95 1.89 -10.83
C ASP A 49 6.63 1.12 -10.96
N PRO A 50 6.64 -0.22 -10.74
CA PRO A 50 5.42 -1.02 -10.81
C PRO A 50 4.30 -0.55 -9.89
N PHE A 51 4.62 0.17 -8.81
CA PHE A 51 3.65 0.68 -7.84
C PHE A 51 3.34 2.15 -8.02
N GLU A 52 3.75 2.76 -9.12
CA GLU A 52 3.58 4.20 -9.34
C GLU A 52 2.14 4.67 -9.19
N LYS A 53 1.19 3.86 -9.63
CA LYS A 53 -0.23 4.22 -9.55
C LYS A 53 -0.75 4.35 -8.13
N GLU A 54 -0.14 3.64 -7.19
CA GLU A 54 -0.54 3.67 -5.79
C GLU A 54 0.18 4.75 -5.00
N MET A 55 1.18 5.41 -5.59
CA MET A 55 1.98 6.40 -4.89
C MET A 55 1.27 7.73 -4.73
N VAL A 56 1.34 8.28 -3.52
CA VAL A 56 0.81 9.61 -3.19
C VAL A 56 1.88 10.36 -2.41
N ARG A 57 1.87 11.68 -2.49
CA ARG A 57 2.87 12.52 -1.82
C ARG A 57 2.29 13.31 -0.66
N ASP A 58 1.00 13.22 -0.44
CA ASP A 58 0.31 13.94 0.62
C ASP A 58 -0.42 12.93 1.51
N PHE A 59 -0.04 12.90 2.77
CA PHE A 59 -0.65 12.00 3.74
C PHE A 59 -2.14 12.25 3.93
N SER A 60 -2.60 13.48 3.68
CA SER A 60 -4.01 13.80 3.83
C SER A 60 -4.91 12.97 2.91
N VAL A 61 -4.38 12.51 1.77
CA VAL A 61 -5.11 11.62 0.86
C VAL A 61 -5.43 10.30 1.56
N ILE A 62 -4.46 9.77 2.29
CA ILE A 62 -4.63 8.51 3.04
C ILE A 62 -5.55 8.74 4.24
N GLU A 63 -5.29 9.80 5.00
CA GLU A 63 -6.02 10.12 6.22
C GLU A 63 -7.50 10.35 5.96
N SER A 64 -7.83 10.96 4.83
CA SER A 64 -9.22 11.27 4.49
C SER A 64 -9.97 10.13 3.82
N ASP A 65 -9.29 9.02 3.52
CA ASP A 65 -9.92 7.87 2.85
C ASP A 65 -10.43 6.87 3.89
N PRO A 66 -11.76 6.76 4.07
CA PRO A 66 -12.32 5.86 5.07
C PRO A 66 -12.16 4.38 4.74
N GLU A 67 -11.79 4.04 3.50
CA GLU A 67 -11.55 2.66 3.11
C GLU A 67 -10.21 2.13 3.60
N VAL A 68 -9.26 3.02 3.91
CA VAL A 68 -7.95 2.60 4.42
C VAL A 68 -8.08 2.23 5.89
N THR A 69 -7.86 0.96 6.18
CA THR A 69 -8.01 0.42 7.54
C THR A 69 -6.68 0.00 8.17
N ILE A 70 -5.63 -0.15 7.36
CA ILE A 70 -4.32 -0.58 7.84
C ILE A 70 -3.26 0.39 7.32
N LEU A 71 -2.43 0.88 8.22
CA LEU A 71 -1.29 1.73 7.88
C LEU A 71 -0.01 1.05 8.36
N VAL A 72 0.92 0.88 7.46
CA VAL A 72 2.21 0.25 7.77
C VAL A 72 3.33 1.28 7.78
#